data_df22dfe1b14441c4ebffaddc5769b02c
#
_entry.id   df22dfe1b14441c4ebffaddc5769b02c
#
_cell.length_a   1.000
_cell.length_b   1.000
_cell.length_c   1.000
_cell.angle_alpha   90.00
_cell.angle_beta   90.00
_cell.angle_gamma   90.00
#
_symmetry.space_group_name_H-M   'P 1'
#
loop_
_entity.id
_entity.type
_entity.pdbx_description
1 polymer ?
#
loop_
_entity_poly.entity_id
_entity_poly.type
_entity_poly.pdbx_seq_one_letter_code
_entity_poly.pdbx_strand_id
1 'polypeptide(L)'
;MVRVAIAGAAGRMGRNLVQACALSEQIQLTQATDKSGHSLIGSDAGAIAGIEQQNVLIAEVLEASEFDVLVDFTHPSVTTNHVDYCLQYNKKMVIGTTGCDAALEQKLRDAGDSIAIMYAPNMSVGVNLCLQLIATAARVLGDSVDIEIIEAHHRHKVDAPSGTAIKMGRVIADVLGRDLDSCAVYGREGQTGVRERKTIGFESIRAGDIVGEHTVLFADEGERIEITHKASSRMTFANGAIRACEWIQHRDKGLYGMPDVLGF
;
A
#
# COMPACT_ATOMS: atom_id res chain seq x y z
N MET A 1 -0.19 -11.46 22.17
CA MET A 1 0.44 -10.56 21.17
C MET A 1 0.90 -11.38 19.98
N VAL A 2 0.73 -10.86 18.76
CA VAL A 2 1.21 -11.49 17.53
C VAL A 2 2.70 -11.19 17.38
N ARG A 3 3.50 -12.23 17.18
CA ARG A 3 4.94 -12.09 16.95
C ARG A 3 5.19 -11.77 15.48
N VAL A 4 5.86 -10.66 15.22
CA VAL A 4 6.07 -10.15 13.87
C VAL A 4 7.56 -10.10 13.53
N ALA A 5 7.91 -10.60 12.34
CA ALA A 5 9.19 -10.35 11.69
C ALA A 5 9.03 -9.24 10.63
N ILE A 6 10.00 -8.33 10.55
CA ILE A 6 10.04 -7.27 9.53
C ILE A 6 11.22 -7.53 8.59
N ALA A 7 10.94 -7.76 7.31
CA ALA A 7 11.95 -7.81 6.26
C ALA A 7 12.28 -6.42 5.72
N GLY A 8 13.57 -6.14 5.48
CA GLY A 8 14.02 -4.82 5.05
C GLY A 8 13.94 -3.76 6.16
N ALA A 9 14.20 -4.17 7.42
CA ALA A 9 14.01 -3.35 8.61
C ALA A 9 14.86 -2.06 8.62
N ALA A 10 16.03 -2.07 8.00
CA ALA A 10 16.90 -0.89 7.89
C ALA A 10 16.42 0.13 6.84
N GLY A 11 15.49 -0.26 5.97
CA GLY A 11 14.90 0.59 4.93
C GLY A 11 13.95 1.66 5.48
N ARG A 12 13.55 2.60 4.61
CA ARG A 12 12.62 3.69 4.99
C ARG A 12 11.29 3.18 5.55
N MET A 13 10.66 2.20 4.88
CA MET A 13 9.41 1.60 5.39
C MET A 13 9.66 0.70 6.58
N GLY A 14 10.75 -0.09 6.58
CA GLY A 14 11.10 -0.96 7.69
C GLY A 14 11.19 -0.21 9.03
N ARG A 15 11.85 0.94 9.04
CA ARG A 15 11.95 1.80 10.23
C ARG A 15 10.57 2.28 10.72
N ASN A 16 9.68 2.70 9.81
CA ASN A 16 8.30 3.07 10.20
C ASN A 16 7.51 1.87 10.73
N LEU A 17 7.72 0.67 10.17
CA LEU A 17 7.09 -0.56 10.67
C LEU A 17 7.58 -0.92 12.07
N VAL A 18 8.89 -0.79 12.33
CA VAL A 18 9.46 -0.97 13.69
C VAL A 18 8.83 0.02 14.68
N GLN A 19 8.73 1.30 14.30
CA GLN A 19 8.05 2.32 15.13
C GLN A 19 6.58 1.96 15.38
N ALA A 20 5.85 1.52 14.34
CA ALA A 20 4.45 1.16 14.46
C ALA A 20 4.24 -0.11 15.33
N CYS A 21 5.13 -1.09 15.24
CA CYS A 21 5.13 -2.24 16.16
C CYS A 21 5.30 -1.80 17.62
N ALA A 22 6.25 -0.91 17.90
CA ALA A 22 6.51 -0.43 19.26
C ALA A 22 5.34 0.35 19.88
N LEU A 23 4.46 0.91 19.05
CA LEU A 23 3.26 1.63 19.48
C LEU A 23 2.02 0.73 19.64
N SER A 24 2.06 -0.51 19.17
CA SER A 24 0.92 -1.44 19.25
C SER A 24 0.94 -2.26 20.53
N GLU A 25 -0.20 -2.36 21.18
CA GLU A 25 -0.38 -3.24 22.35
C GLU A 25 -0.61 -4.71 21.96
N GLN A 26 -0.89 -4.99 20.70
CA GLN A 26 -1.24 -6.35 20.21
C GLN A 26 -0.13 -7.01 19.41
N ILE A 27 0.84 -6.24 18.92
CA ILE A 27 1.96 -6.71 18.10
C ILE A 27 3.25 -6.67 18.92
N GLN A 28 4.07 -7.69 18.76
CA GLN A 28 5.42 -7.74 19.27
C GLN A 28 6.40 -7.92 18.12
N LEU A 29 7.31 -6.98 17.95
CA LEU A 29 8.47 -7.18 17.07
C LEU A 29 9.38 -8.22 17.71
N THR A 30 9.57 -9.35 17.05
CA THR A 30 10.44 -10.44 17.55
C THR A 30 11.63 -10.69 16.64
N GLN A 31 11.55 -10.28 15.38
CA GLN A 31 12.65 -10.39 14.43
C GLN A 31 12.66 -9.22 13.45
N ALA A 32 13.85 -8.80 13.08
CA ALA A 32 14.10 -7.80 12.05
C ALA A 32 15.21 -8.32 11.13
N THR A 33 15.01 -8.27 9.81
CA THR A 33 16.03 -8.71 8.86
C THR A 33 16.30 -7.67 7.79
N ASP A 34 17.50 -7.72 7.23
CA ASP A 34 17.87 -6.97 6.04
C ASP A 34 18.81 -7.83 5.17
N LYS A 35 19.11 -7.34 3.95
CA LYS A 35 19.96 -8.06 2.99
C LYS A 35 21.34 -8.36 3.61
N SER A 36 21.89 -9.51 3.26
CA SER A 36 23.24 -9.93 3.69
C SER A 36 24.29 -8.86 3.36
N GLY A 37 25.20 -8.63 4.31
CA GLY A 37 26.23 -7.61 4.21
C GLY A 37 25.75 -6.17 4.37
N HIS A 38 24.51 -5.93 4.77
CA HIS A 38 24.07 -4.56 5.09
C HIS A 38 24.80 -4.03 6.34
N SER A 39 25.26 -2.79 6.29
CA SER A 39 26.11 -2.19 7.35
C SER A 39 25.44 -2.07 8.74
N LEU A 40 24.11 -2.24 8.80
CA LEU A 40 23.33 -2.17 10.04
C LEU A 40 22.98 -3.55 10.61
N ILE A 41 23.50 -4.63 10.05
CA ILE A 41 23.40 -5.98 10.64
C ILE A 41 24.03 -5.95 12.03
N GLY A 42 23.35 -6.56 13.01
CA GLY A 42 23.75 -6.55 14.42
C GLY A 42 23.37 -5.29 15.21
N SER A 43 22.82 -4.27 14.55
CA SER A 43 22.28 -3.09 15.23
C SER A 43 20.87 -3.35 15.75
N ASP A 44 20.49 -2.68 16.85
CA ASP A 44 19.12 -2.75 17.37
C ASP A 44 18.12 -2.04 16.43
N ALA A 45 17.03 -2.73 16.10
CA ALA A 45 16.02 -2.25 15.15
C ALA A 45 15.33 -0.96 15.66
N GLY A 46 15.07 -0.84 16.96
CA GLY A 46 14.48 0.36 17.56
C GLY A 46 15.44 1.56 17.46
N ALA A 47 16.69 1.37 17.80
CA ALA A 47 17.70 2.42 17.69
C ALA A 47 17.85 2.92 16.24
N ILE A 48 17.83 2.01 15.26
CA ILE A 48 17.88 2.35 13.83
C ILE A 48 16.59 3.05 13.37
N ALA A 49 15.46 2.71 13.96
CA ALA A 49 14.17 3.37 13.71
C ALA A 49 14.05 4.74 14.42
N GLY A 50 15.00 5.13 15.29
CA GLY A 50 14.97 6.39 16.00
C GLY A 50 14.05 6.41 17.23
N ILE A 51 13.81 5.24 17.82
CA ILE A 51 13.07 5.04 19.07
C ILE A 51 13.94 4.33 20.12
N GLU A 52 13.41 4.06 21.30
CA GLU A 52 14.07 3.26 22.31
C GLU A 52 14.42 1.86 21.78
N GLN A 53 15.49 1.28 22.33
CA GLN A 53 15.93 -0.07 21.95
C GLN A 53 14.79 -1.08 22.17
N GLN A 54 14.58 -1.91 21.14
CA GLN A 54 13.57 -2.96 21.17
C GLN A 54 14.18 -4.32 21.57
N ASN A 55 15.50 -4.40 21.78
CA ASN A 55 16.27 -5.63 22.01
C ASN A 55 16.10 -6.66 20.87
N VAL A 56 15.84 -6.20 19.66
CA VAL A 56 15.74 -7.00 18.43
C VAL A 56 16.85 -6.53 17.49
N LEU A 57 17.86 -7.36 17.31
CA LEU A 57 18.95 -7.07 16.39
C LEU A 57 18.57 -7.37 14.95
N ILE A 58 19.00 -6.52 14.02
CA ILE A 58 18.83 -6.76 12.59
C ILE A 58 19.71 -7.94 12.17
N ALA A 59 19.11 -9.01 11.69
CA ALA A 59 19.76 -10.23 11.23
C ALA A 59 19.77 -10.34 9.69
N GLU A 60 20.56 -11.25 9.16
CA GLU A 60 20.57 -11.55 7.71
C GLU A 60 19.54 -12.60 7.31
N VAL A 61 19.13 -13.45 8.27
CA VAL A 61 18.33 -14.65 8.02
C VAL A 61 17.06 -14.64 8.86
N LEU A 62 15.97 -15.11 8.28
CA LEU A 62 14.71 -15.34 8.99
C LEU A 62 14.79 -16.66 9.80
N GLU A 63 14.32 -16.62 11.04
CA GLU A 63 14.17 -17.78 11.92
C GLU A 63 12.68 -18.04 12.19
N ALA A 64 12.14 -19.08 11.58
CA ALA A 64 10.69 -19.34 11.59
C ALA A 64 10.12 -19.56 13.00
N SER A 65 10.89 -19.99 13.97
CA SER A 65 10.47 -20.15 15.38
C SER A 65 10.15 -18.83 16.07
N GLU A 66 10.69 -17.73 15.56
CA GLU A 66 10.67 -16.42 16.22
C GLU A 66 9.43 -15.58 15.90
N PHE A 67 8.68 -15.89 14.82
CA PHE A 67 7.55 -15.07 14.42
C PHE A 67 6.33 -15.89 13.95
N ASP A 68 5.18 -15.24 13.91
CA ASP A 68 3.92 -15.78 13.42
C ASP A 68 3.54 -15.14 12.06
N VAL A 69 3.86 -13.86 11.87
CA VAL A 69 3.57 -13.07 10.65
C VAL A 69 4.84 -12.40 10.16
N LEU A 70 5.15 -12.57 8.86
CA LEU A 70 6.20 -11.83 8.17
C LEU A 70 5.61 -10.58 7.49
N VAL A 71 6.18 -9.41 7.80
CA VAL A 71 5.85 -8.16 7.12
C VAL A 71 6.93 -7.84 6.08
N ASP A 72 6.51 -7.75 4.81
CA ASP A 72 7.41 -7.57 3.67
C ASP A 72 7.08 -6.32 2.85
N PHE A 73 7.95 -5.32 2.92
CA PHE A 73 7.93 -4.12 2.09
C PHE A 73 9.26 -3.96 1.35
N THR A 74 9.71 -5.01 0.71
CA THR A 74 11.03 -5.08 0.10
C THR A 74 10.99 -4.89 -1.43
N HIS A 75 11.34 -5.90 -2.17
CA HIS A 75 11.41 -5.92 -3.64
C HIS A 75 10.75 -7.21 -4.16
N PRO A 76 10.07 -7.21 -5.32
CA PRO A 76 9.38 -8.39 -5.85
C PRO A 76 10.19 -9.68 -5.84
N SER A 77 11.47 -9.63 -6.24
CA SER A 77 12.34 -10.81 -6.23
C SER A 77 12.64 -11.36 -4.83
N VAL A 78 12.68 -10.47 -3.81
CA VAL A 78 12.87 -10.86 -2.40
C VAL A 78 11.56 -11.42 -1.85
N THR A 79 10.44 -10.76 -2.13
CA THR A 79 9.10 -11.22 -1.75
C THR A 79 8.82 -12.62 -2.28
N THR A 80 9.26 -12.93 -3.52
CA THR A 80 9.13 -14.28 -4.10
C THR A 80 9.77 -15.34 -3.20
N ASN A 81 10.98 -15.08 -2.69
CA ASN A 81 11.69 -16.01 -1.79
C ASN A 81 11.03 -16.08 -0.41
N HIS A 82 10.52 -14.96 0.09
CA HIS A 82 9.80 -14.91 1.36
C HIS A 82 8.49 -15.70 1.31
N VAL A 83 7.79 -15.71 0.17
CA VAL A 83 6.60 -16.57 -0.04
C VAL A 83 6.99 -18.05 0.08
N ASP A 84 8.07 -18.49 -0.59
CA ASP A 84 8.55 -19.86 -0.49
C ASP A 84 8.92 -20.25 0.94
N TYR A 85 9.62 -19.35 1.64
CA TYR A 85 9.96 -19.53 3.04
C TYR A 85 8.72 -19.68 3.92
N CYS A 86 7.74 -18.77 3.77
CA CYS A 86 6.52 -18.81 4.58
C CYS A 86 5.65 -20.05 4.27
N LEU A 87 5.61 -20.51 3.02
CA LEU A 87 4.97 -21.79 2.66
C LEU A 87 5.64 -22.96 3.37
N GLN A 88 6.99 -23.03 3.33
CA GLN A 88 7.75 -24.11 3.95
C GLN A 88 7.51 -24.22 5.45
N TYR A 89 7.39 -23.08 6.14
CA TYR A 89 7.29 -23.03 7.61
C TYR A 89 5.87 -22.68 8.11
N ASN A 90 4.87 -22.68 7.22
CA ASN A 90 3.47 -22.36 7.52
C ASN A 90 3.32 -21.02 8.27
N LYS A 91 3.95 -19.95 7.74
CA LYS A 91 3.89 -18.60 8.29
C LYS A 91 2.96 -17.71 7.49
N LYS A 92 2.29 -16.79 8.18
CA LYS A 92 1.42 -15.79 7.56
C LYS A 92 2.24 -14.62 7.02
N MET A 93 1.69 -13.90 6.03
CA MET A 93 2.40 -12.75 5.43
C MET A 93 1.51 -11.53 5.32
N VAL A 94 2.12 -10.36 5.53
CA VAL A 94 1.56 -9.04 5.19
C VAL A 94 2.53 -8.37 4.21
N ILE A 95 2.10 -8.23 2.95
CA ILE A 95 2.95 -7.83 1.84
C ILE A 95 2.52 -6.47 1.31
N GLY A 96 3.41 -5.48 1.42
CA GLY A 96 3.27 -4.13 0.87
C GLY A 96 4.25 -3.83 -0.26
N THR A 97 4.97 -4.83 -0.73
CA THR A 97 5.89 -4.70 -1.87
C THR A 97 5.12 -4.26 -3.12
N THR A 98 5.63 -3.24 -3.79
CA THR A 98 5.05 -2.69 -5.02
C THR A 98 5.80 -3.18 -6.25
N GLY A 99 5.15 -3.13 -7.44
CA GLY A 99 5.76 -3.54 -8.69
C GLY A 99 5.81 -5.06 -8.89
N CYS A 100 4.94 -5.81 -8.21
CA CYS A 100 4.76 -7.23 -8.46
C CYS A 100 4.26 -7.45 -9.89
N ASP A 101 4.88 -8.38 -10.60
CA ASP A 101 4.44 -8.83 -11.92
C ASP A 101 3.35 -9.89 -11.82
N ALA A 102 2.78 -10.26 -12.97
CA ALA A 102 1.70 -11.25 -13.04
C ALA A 102 2.13 -12.63 -12.49
N ALA A 103 3.42 -12.98 -12.62
CA ALA A 103 3.95 -14.25 -12.12
C ALA A 103 3.96 -14.28 -10.59
N LEU A 104 4.44 -13.19 -9.94
CA LEU A 104 4.40 -13.10 -8.49
C LEU A 104 2.96 -13.00 -7.97
N GLU A 105 2.09 -12.24 -8.63
CA GLU A 105 0.67 -12.20 -8.24
C GLU A 105 0.00 -13.56 -8.33
N GLN A 106 0.32 -14.37 -9.36
CA GLN A 106 -0.18 -15.75 -9.45
C GLN A 106 0.38 -16.60 -8.31
N LYS A 107 1.68 -16.48 -8.01
CA LYS A 107 2.30 -17.18 -6.88
C LYS A 107 1.65 -16.83 -5.54
N LEU A 108 1.26 -15.57 -5.33
CA LEU A 108 0.52 -15.16 -4.12
C LEU A 108 -0.86 -15.81 -4.05
N ARG A 109 -1.58 -15.93 -5.19
CA ARG A 109 -2.85 -16.65 -5.25
C ARG A 109 -2.68 -18.12 -4.87
N ASP A 110 -1.74 -18.80 -5.49
CA ASP A 110 -1.47 -20.23 -5.24
C ASP A 110 -1.02 -20.47 -3.78
N ALA A 111 -0.18 -19.60 -3.24
CA ALA A 111 0.26 -19.67 -1.85
C ALA A 111 -0.90 -19.44 -0.86
N GLY A 112 -1.88 -18.62 -1.23
CA GLY A 112 -3.10 -18.37 -0.46
C GLY A 112 -3.93 -19.62 -0.20
N ASP A 113 -3.81 -20.67 -1.03
CA ASP A 113 -4.47 -21.95 -0.78
C ASP A 113 -3.90 -22.70 0.43
N SER A 114 -2.71 -22.33 0.89
CA SER A 114 -1.97 -23.00 1.96
C SER A 114 -1.77 -22.14 3.21
N ILE A 115 -1.46 -20.86 3.06
CA ILE A 115 -1.21 -19.91 4.15
C ILE A 115 -2.05 -18.63 4.00
N ALA A 116 -2.24 -17.90 5.09
CA ALA A 116 -2.89 -16.60 5.01
C ALA A 116 -1.91 -15.52 4.54
N ILE A 117 -2.24 -14.85 3.44
CA ILE A 117 -1.48 -13.74 2.85
C ILE A 117 -2.39 -12.53 2.74
N MET A 118 -1.94 -11.39 3.26
CA MET A 118 -2.53 -10.09 3.01
C MET A 118 -1.61 -9.33 2.07
N TYR A 119 -2.09 -9.00 0.88
CA TYR A 119 -1.34 -8.26 -0.13
C TYR A 119 -2.07 -6.96 -0.50
N ALA A 120 -1.38 -5.85 -0.34
CA ALA A 120 -1.85 -4.56 -0.82
C ALA A 120 -0.68 -3.62 -1.17
N PRO A 121 -0.62 -3.07 -2.40
CA PRO A 121 0.39 -2.09 -2.79
C PRO A 121 0.31 -0.77 -2.00
N ASN A 122 -0.84 -0.50 -1.38
CA ASN A 122 -1.05 0.65 -0.51
C ASN A 122 -1.89 0.23 0.70
N MET A 123 -1.31 0.29 1.89
CA MET A 123 -1.94 -0.12 3.14
C MET A 123 -2.55 1.05 3.94
N SER A 124 -2.54 2.28 3.43
CA SER A 124 -3.22 3.39 4.10
C SER A 124 -4.72 3.12 4.24
N VAL A 125 -5.21 3.11 5.48
CA VAL A 125 -6.64 3.00 5.78
C VAL A 125 -7.42 4.12 5.08
N GLY A 126 -6.90 5.36 5.13
CA GLY A 126 -7.53 6.51 4.49
C GLY A 126 -7.62 6.39 2.97
N VAL A 127 -6.56 5.91 2.30
CA VAL A 127 -6.59 5.69 0.84
C VAL A 127 -7.62 4.62 0.48
N ASN A 128 -7.66 3.50 1.19
CA ASN A 128 -8.60 2.42 0.90
C ASN A 128 -10.05 2.83 1.18
N LEU A 129 -10.30 3.62 2.23
CA LEU A 129 -11.62 4.23 2.47
C LEU A 129 -11.99 5.18 1.33
N CYS A 130 -11.06 6.03 0.87
CA CYS A 130 -11.32 6.91 -0.28
C CYS A 130 -11.67 6.11 -1.54
N LEU A 131 -11.00 4.99 -1.83
CA LEU A 131 -11.34 4.13 -2.98
C LEU A 131 -12.79 3.62 -2.89
N GLN A 132 -13.26 3.24 -1.70
CA GLN A 132 -14.65 2.82 -1.49
C GLN A 132 -15.65 3.97 -1.67
N LEU A 133 -15.33 5.16 -1.14
CA LEU A 133 -16.15 6.36 -1.30
C LEU A 133 -16.22 6.79 -2.77
N ILE A 134 -15.10 6.75 -3.49
CA ILE A 134 -15.00 7.06 -4.92
C ILE A 134 -15.87 6.08 -5.74
N ALA A 135 -15.80 4.78 -5.45
CA ALA A 135 -16.64 3.78 -6.11
C ALA A 135 -18.13 4.05 -5.88
N THR A 136 -18.50 4.47 -4.66
CA THR A 136 -19.88 4.80 -4.33
C THR A 136 -20.34 6.08 -5.04
N ALA A 137 -19.51 7.13 -5.04
CA ALA A 137 -19.80 8.38 -5.74
C ALA A 137 -19.95 8.15 -7.25
N ALA A 138 -19.02 7.41 -7.88
CA ALA A 138 -19.08 7.08 -9.29
C ALA A 138 -20.37 6.32 -9.65
N ARG A 139 -20.80 5.38 -8.81
CA ARG A 139 -22.03 4.60 -9.05
C ARG A 139 -23.30 5.48 -8.99
N VAL A 140 -23.33 6.43 -8.07
CA VAL A 140 -24.49 7.32 -7.87
C VAL A 140 -24.56 8.41 -8.93
N LEU A 141 -23.41 9.03 -9.25
CA LEU A 141 -23.34 10.18 -10.16
C LEU A 141 -23.29 9.74 -11.64
N GLY A 142 -22.71 8.60 -11.93
CA GLY A 142 -22.65 8.01 -13.26
C GLY A 142 -21.99 8.91 -14.31
N ASP A 143 -22.63 9.01 -15.47
CA ASP A 143 -22.16 9.80 -16.60
C ASP A 143 -22.64 11.28 -16.54
N SER A 144 -23.31 11.71 -15.47
CA SER A 144 -23.83 13.07 -15.36
C SER A 144 -22.74 14.10 -15.03
N VAL A 145 -21.61 13.67 -14.46
CA VAL A 145 -20.55 14.54 -13.95
C VAL A 145 -19.25 14.41 -14.73
N ASP A 146 -18.42 15.45 -14.71
CA ASP A 146 -17.04 15.44 -15.12
C ASP A 146 -16.16 14.89 -14.00
N ILE A 147 -15.12 14.10 -14.35
CA ILE A 147 -14.29 13.42 -13.36
C ILE A 147 -12.81 13.79 -13.59
N GLU A 148 -12.20 14.37 -12.56
CA GLU A 148 -10.78 14.75 -12.58
C GLU A 148 -10.07 14.23 -11.33
N ILE A 149 -8.85 13.74 -11.50
CA ILE A 149 -8.00 13.23 -10.44
C ILE A 149 -6.75 14.11 -10.34
N ILE A 150 -6.58 14.74 -9.20
CA ILE A 150 -5.44 15.62 -8.93
C ILE A 150 -4.55 14.94 -7.90
N GLU A 151 -3.26 14.81 -8.19
CA GLU A 151 -2.31 14.24 -7.23
C GLU A 151 -1.09 15.12 -7.05
N ALA A 152 -0.56 15.16 -5.83
CA ALA A 152 0.64 15.91 -5.50
C ALA A 152 1.62 15.06 -4.68
N HIS A 153 2.89 15.09 -5.06
CA HIS A 153 3.97 14.41 -4.34
C HIS A 153 5.23 15.27 -4.31
N HIS A 154 6.20 14.81 -3.50
CA HIS A 154 7.51 15.46 -3.38
C HIS A 154 8.25 15.52 -4.72
N ARG A 155 9.17 16.48 -4.83
CA ARG A 155 9.97 16.76 -6.05
C ARG A 155 10.79 15.57 -6.58
N HIS A 156 11.04 14.56 -5.75
CA HIS A 156 11.86 13.38 -6.09
C HIS A 156 11.04 12.18 -6.60
N LYS A 157 9.70 12.30 -6.69
CA LYS A 157 8.87 11.23 -7.27
C LYS A 157 9.00 11.23 -8.77
N VAL A 158 9.36 10.06 -9.35
CA VAL A 158 9.70 9.92 -10.76
C VAL A 158 8.52 9.52 -11.64
N ASP A 159 7.60 8.75 -11.12
CA ASP A 159 6.38 8.32 -11.82
C ASP A 159 5.29 9.41 -11.75
N ALA A 160 4.57 9.61 -12.85
CA ALA A 160 3.40 10.49 -12.95
C ALA A 160 2.41 9.92 -13.99
N PRO A 161 1.11 9.79 -13.69
CA PRO A 161 0.52 9.94 -12.35
C PRO A 161 1.00 8.87 -11.35
N SER A 162 0.77 9.10 -10.06
CA SER A 162 1.09 8.13 -9.02
C SER A 162 0.27 6.84 -9.17
N GLY A 163 0.81 5.71 -8.72
CA GLY A 163 0.08 4.44 -8.73
C GLY A 163 -1.26 4.51 -7.98
N THR A 164 -1.37 5.33 -6.93
CA THR A 164 -2.63 5.56 -6.20
C THR A 164 -3.64 6.32 -7.07
N ALA A 165 -3.21 7.36 -7.79
CA ALA A 165 -4.09 8.09 -8.72
C ALA A 165 -4.60 7.18 -9.84
N ILE A 166 -3.73 6.38 -10.44
CA ILE A 166 -4.13 5.38 -11.46
C ILE A 166 -5.13 4.38 -10.88
N LYS A 167 -4.93 3.90 -9.63
CA LYS A 167 -5.88 3.01 -8.98
C LYS A 167 -7.24 3.67 -8.77
N MET A 168 -7.27 4.95 -8.37
CA MET A 168 -8.51 5.72 -8.26
C MET A 168 -9.24 5.79 -9.60
N GLY A 169 -8.53 6.11 -10.67
CA GLY A 169 -9.10 6.12 -12.03
C GLY A 169 -9.64 4.77 -12.48
N ARG A 170 -8.92 3.67 -12.20
CA ARG A 170 -9.39 2.32 -12.50
C ARG A 170 -10.68 1.97 -11.75
N VAL A 171 -10.75 2.27 -10.45
CA VAL A 171 -11.97 2.05 -9.65
C VAL A 171 -13.17 2.79 -10.25
N ILE A 172 -12.99 4.02 -10.70
CA ILE A 172 -14.05 4.79 -11.35
C ILE A 172 -14.43 4.16 -12.70
N ALA A 173 -13.43 3.85 -13.53
CA ALA A 173 -13.62 3.26 -14.85
C ALA A 173 -14.37 1.92 -14.75
N ASP A 174 -13.94 1.05 -13.81
CA ASP A 174 -14.59 -0.26 -13.57
C ASP A 174 -16.06 -0.09 -13.17
N VAL A 175 -16.37 0.85 -12.27
CA VAL A 175 -17.77 1.12 -11.84
C VAL A 175 -18.63 1.64 -12.97
N LEU A 176 -18.06 2.46 -13.87
CA LEU A 176 -18.78 3.09 -14.99
C LEU A 176 -18.75 2.25 -16.27
N GLY A 177 -18.13 1.06 -16.24
CA GLY A 177 -17.99 0.21 -17.42
C GLY A 177 -17.13 0.85 -18.53
N ARG A 178 -16.15 1.68 -18.15
CA ARG A 178 -15.21 2.33 -19.06
C ARG A 178 -13.87 1.62 -19.05
N ASP A 179 -13.17 1.67 -20.18
CA ASP A 179 -11.76 1.28 -20.25
C ASP A 179 -10.89 2.51 -19.94
N LEU A 180 -10.12 2.44 -18.84
CA LEU A 180 -9.28 3.57 -18.41
C LEU A 180 -8.25 3.95 -19.48
N ASP A 181 -7.66 2.98 -20.17
CA ASP A 181 -6.61 3.25 -21.17
C ASP A 181 -7.14 4.04 -22.35
N SER A 182 -8.45 3.95 -22.64
CA SER A 182 -9.11 4.69 -23.73
C SER A 182 -9.73 6.03 -23.30
N CYS A 183 -10.12 6.19 -22.01
CA CYS A 183 -10.81 7.40 -21.53
C CYS A 183 -9.94 8.31 -20.66
N ALA A 184 -8.72 7.90 -20.30
CA ALA A 184 -7.82 8.73 -19.52
C ALA A 184 -7.21 9.87 -20.35
N VAL A 185 -7.14 11.08 -19.75
CA VAL A 185 -6.41 12.22 -20.30
C VAL A 185 -5.40 12.69 -19.25
N TYR A 186 -4.14 12.72 -19.63
CA TYR A 186 -3.01 13.06 -18.75
C TYR A 186 -2.52 14.48 -19.03
N GLY A 187 -2.96 15.43 -18.22
CA GLY A 187 -2.67 16.84 -18.41
C GLY A 187 -3.45 17.47 -19.58
N ARG A 188 -3.53 18.78 -19.58
CA ARG A 188 -4.07 19.57 -20.70
C ARG A 188 -3.17 20.78 -20.94
N GLU A 189 -2.80 21.03 -22.18
CA GLU A 189 -1.98 22.17 -22.57
C GLU A 189 -2.52 22.83 -23.85
N GLY A 190 -2.51 24.17 -23.91
CA GLY A 190 -2.93 24.92 -25.09
C GLY A 190 -4.45 24.90 -25.31
N GLN A 191 -4.86 24.88 -26.57
CA GLN A 191 -6.29 24.87 -26.98
C GLN A 191 -6.73 23.42 -27.23
N THR A 192 -7.25 22.75 -26.22
CA THR A 192 -7.62 21.32 -26.29
C THR A 192 -9.07 21.08 -26.73
N GLY A 193 -9.83 22.12 -27.02
CA GLY A 193 -11.26 22.00 -27.29
C GLY A 193 -12.11 21.82 -26.03
N VAL A 194 -13.40 21.56 -26.25
CA VAL A 194 -14.32 21.27 -25.14
C VAL A 194 -14.03 19.88 -24.58
N ARG A 195 -14.09 19.75 -23.26
CA ARG A 195 -13.89 18.47 -22.56
C ARG A 195 -14.95 17.44 -22.98
N GLU A 196 -14.48 16.25 -23.32
CA GLU A 196 -15.39 15.12 -23.56
C GLU A 196 -15.95 14.56 -22.25
N ARG A 197 -17.26 14.29 -22.21
CA ARG A 197 -18.00 13.87 -21.02
C ARG A 197 -17.42 12.58 -20.36
N LYS A 198 -17.04 11.60 -21.13
CA LYS A 198 -16.55 10.31 -20.60
C LYS A 198 -15.08 10.30 -20.20
N THR A 199 -14.38 11.41 -20.33
CA THR A 199 -12.97 11.53 -19.92
C THR A 199 -12.82 11.36 -18.41
N ILE A 200 -11.74 10.70 -17.99
CA ILE A 200 -11.19 10.75 -16.63
C ILE A 200 -9.85 11.49 -16.73
N GLY A 201 -9.81 12.71 -16.22
CA GLY A 201 -8.61 13.55 -16.28
C GLY A 201 -7.65 13.27 -15.13
N PHE A 202 -6.35 13.48 -15.38
CA PHE A 202 -5.27 13.33 -14.40
C PHE A 202 -4.34 14.54 -14.42
N GLU A 203 -4.16 15.15 -13.24
CA GLU A 203 -3.21 16.25 -13.05
C GLU A 203 -2.20 15.89 -11.97
N SER A 204 -0.90 16.05 -12.28
CA SER A 204 0.19 15.67 -11.39
C SER A 204 1.02 16.86 -10.96
N ILE A 205 1.15 17.06 -9.66
CA ILE A 205 1.96 18.11 -9.04
C ILE A 205 3.19 17.48 -8.40
N ARG A 206 4.37 18.08 -8.60
CA ARG A 206 5.64 17.71 -7.95
C ARG A 206 6.20 18.93 -7.24
N ALA A 207 6.16 18.94 -5.88
CA ALA A 207 6.56 20.09 -5.09
C ALA A 207 7.05 19.69 -3.70
N GLY A 208 8.09 20.38 -3.23
CA GLY A 208 8.60 20.28 -1.85
C GLY A 208 8.83 18.84 -1.39
N ASP A 209 8.28 18.55 -0.21
CA ASP A 209 8.36 17.29 0.50
C ASP A 209 7.01 16.59 0.68
N ILE A 210 5.99 16.97 -0.11
CA ILE A 210 4.65 16.39 -0.06
C ILE A 210 4.72 14.87 -0.10
N VAL A 211 4.21 14.22 0.94
CA VAL A 211 4.26 12.76 1.08
C VAL A 211 3.36 12.07 0.06
N GLY A 212 2.15 12.62 -0.14
CA GLY A 212 1.19 12.19 -1.14
C GLY A 212 -0.19 12.75 -0.85
N GLU A 213 -0.74 13.48 -1.79
CA GLU A 213 -2.11 14.01 -1.76
C GLU A 213 -2.85 13.56 -3.02
N HIS A 214 -4.12 13.22 -2.88
CA HIS A 214 -4.97 12.76 -3.97
C HIS A 214 -6.37 13.30 -3.78
N THR A 215 -6.89 13.95 -4.79
CA THR A 215 -8.28 14.44 -4.83
C THR A 215 -8.97 13.90 -6.08
N VAL A 216 -10.12 13.29 -5.90
CA VAL A 216 -11.03 13.01 -7.00
C VAL A 216 -12.15 14.03 -6.97
N LEU A 217 -12.30 14.75 -8.06
CA LEU A 217 -13.32 15.74 -8.30
C LEU A 217 -14.43 15.15 -9.17
N PHE A 218 -15.67 15.17 -8.71
CA PHE A 218 -16.89 14.90 -9.47
C PHE A 218 -17.63 16.22 -9.61
N ALA A 219 -17.68 16.78 -10.82
CA ALA A 219 -18.20 18.13 -11.05
C ALA A 219 -19.36 18.13 -12.03
N ASP A 220 -20.45 18.75 -11.64
CA ASP A 220 -21.60 19.04 -12.50
C ASP A 220 -21.88 20.56 -12.50
N GLU A 221 -22.86 21.00 -13.31
CA GLU A 221 -23.30 22.38 -13.31
C GLU A 221 -23.97 22.72 -11.96
N GLY A 222 -23.39 23.69 -11.26
CA GLY A 222 -23.93 24.18 -9.97
C GLY A 222 -23.42 23.46 -8.72
N GLU A 223 -22.81 22.27 -8.83
CA GLU A 223 -22.24 21.59 -7.67
C GLU A 223 -21.02 20.72 -8.05
N ARG A 224 -20.23 20.39 -7.05
CA ARG A 224 -19.15 19.40 -7.16
C ARG A 224 -18.92 18.68 -5.84
N ILE A 225 -18.43 17.45 -5.94
CA ILE A 225 -18.00 16.64 -4.80
C ILE A 225 -16.50 16.39 -4.94
N GLU A 226 -15.76 16.62 -3.88
CA GLU A 226 -14.32 16.36 -3.78
C GLU A 226 -14.06 15.29 -2.71
N ILE A 227 -13.42 14.20 -3.10
CA ILE A 227 -12.96 13.17 -2.17
C ILE A 227 -11.45 13.26 -2.10
N THR A 228 -10.94 13.74 -0.97
CA THR A 228 -9.52 14.07 -0.80
C THR A 228 -8.87 13.24 0.30
N HIS A 229 -7.69 12.69 0.02
CA HIS A 229 -6.79 12.08 0.98
C HIS A 229 -5.45 12.81 0.97
N LYS A 230 -4.94 13.17 2.16
CA LYS A 230 -3.62 13.79 2.34
C LYS A 230 -2.82 13.00 3.35
N ALA A 231 -1.68 12.47 2.92
CA ALA A 231 -0.72 11.79 3.79
C ALA A 231 0.33 12.80 4.28
N SER A 232 0.43 12.96 5.60
CA SER A 232 1.45 13.81 6.23
C SER A 232 2.70 13.01 6.65
N SER A 233 2.58 11.69 6.75
CA SER A 233 3.65 10.78 7.19
C SER A 233 3.51 9.40 6.56
N ARG A 234 4.64 8.71 6.38
CA ARG A 234 4.65 7.29 5.98
C ARG A 234 4.14 6.34 7.07
N MET A 235 4.00 6.82 8.31
CA MET A 235 3.39 6.06 9.39
C MET A 235 1.96 5.60 9.07
N THR A 236 1.23 6.31 8.22
CA THR A 236 -0.11 5.89 7.78
C THR A 236 -0.09 4.52 7.09
N PHE A 237 0.96 4.20 6.33
CA PHE A 237 1.12 2.90 5.67
C PHE A 237 1.58 1.83 6.67
N ALA A 238 2.49 2.18 7.59
CA ALA A 238 2.96 1.28 8.63
C ALA A 238 1.82 0.89 9.59
N ASN A 239 1.02 1.85 10.04
CA ASN A 239 -0.15 1.59 10.89
C ASN A 239 -1.17 0.69 10.20
N GLY A 240 -1.37 0.85 8.88
CA GLY A 240 -2.22 -0.05 8.10
C GLY A 240 -1.67 -1.47 8.03
N ALA A 241 -0.35 -1.63 7.90
CA ALA A 241 0.30 -2.94 7.93
C ALA A 241 0.17 -3.62 9.31
N ILE A 242 0.33 -2.86 10.40
CA ILE A 242 0.12 -3.37 11.77
C ILE A 242 -1.33 -3.83 11.95
N ARG A 243 -2.32 -3.04 11.52
CA ARG A 243 -3.72 -3.45 11.53
C ARG A 243 -3.97 -4.73 10.72
N ALA A 244 -3.27 -4.89 9.60
CA ALA A 244 -3.34 -6.10 8.79
C ALA A 244 -2.72 -7.31 9.53
N CYS A 245 -1.62 -7.12 10.28
CA CYS A 245 -1.04 -8.17 11.12
C CYS A 245 -2.00 -8.61 12.25
N GLU A 246 -2.67 -7.67 12.89
CA GLU A 246 -3.69 -7.96 13.92
C GLU A 246 -4.87 -8.73 13.32
N TRP A 247 -5.30 -8.36 12.12
CA TRP A 247 -6.45 -9.00 11.46
C TRP A 247 -6.12 -10.40 10.94
N ILE A 248 -4.94 -10.59 10.31
CA ILE A 248 -4.57 -11.85 9.63
C ILE A 248 -4.27 -13.00 10.61
N GLN A 249 -3.94 -12.70 11.87
CA GLN A 249 -3.70 -13.73 12.88
C GLN A 249 -4.87 -14.72 13.02
N HIS A 250 -6.09 -14.27 12.76
CA HIS A 250 -7.32 -15.07 12.87
C HIS A 250 -7.71 -15.77 11.55
N ARG A 251 -6.82 -15.80 10.57
CA ARG A 251 -7.02 -16.46 9.28
C ARG A 251 -6.05 -17.62 9.12
N ASP A 252 -6.55 -18.76 8.67
CA ASP A 252 -5.69 -19.93 8.49
C ASP A 252 -5.02 -19.90 7.12
N LYS A 253 -5.78 -19.55 6.07
CA LYS A 253 -5.31 -19.45 4.68
C LYS A 253 -6.20 -18.50 3.89
N GLY A 254 -5.69 -18.03 2.77
CA GLY A 254 -6.39 -17.15 1.82
C GLY A 254 -5.49 -16.01 1.35
N LEU A 255 -5.81 -15.46 0.18
CA LEU A 255 -5.25 -14.20 -0.28
C LEU A 255 -6.26 -13.08 -0.03
N TYR A 256 -5.86 -12.10 0.74
CA TYR A 256 -6.70 -10.99 1.22
C TYR A 256 -6.12 -9.64 0.81
N GLY A 257 -6.97 -8.63 0.74
CA GLY A 257 -6.61 -7.23 0.53
C GLY A 257 -7.01 -6.32 1.68
N MET A 258 -6.72 -5.02 1.56
CA MET A 258 -7.18 -4.03 2.55
C MET A 258 -8.70 -3.95 2.68
N PRO A 259 -9.52 -4.14 1.64
CA PRO A 259 -10.97 -4.19 1.80
C PRO A 259 -11.42 -5.25 2.83
N ASP A 260 -10.82 -6.45 2.81
CA ASP A 260 -11.13 -7.52 3.77
C ASP A 260 -10.77 -7.11 5.19
N VAL A 261 -9.60 -6.49 5.38
CA VAL A 261 -9.12 -5.99 6.69
C VAL A 261 -10.01 -4.88 7.24
N LEU A 262 -10.61 -4.09 6.36
CA LEU A 262 -11.45 -2.95 6.72
C LEU A 262 -12.95 -3.30 6.79
N GLY A 263 -13.35 -4.47 6.29
CA GLY A 263 -14.74 -4.95 6.31
C GLY A 263 -15.63 -4.31 5.25
N PHE A 264 -15.09 -4.06 4.05
CA PHE A 264 -15.82 -3.50 2.91
C PHE A 264 -16.38 -4.60 2.02
#